data_774e31916e56d760c62ba9456824a9ff
#
_entry.id   774e31916e56d760c62ba9456824a9ff
#
_cell.length_a   1.000
_cell.length_b   1.000
_cell.length_c   1.000
_cell.angle_alpha   90.00
_cell.angle_beta   90.00
_cell.angle_gamma   90.00
#
_symmetry.space_group_name_H-M   'P 1'
#
loop_
_entity.id
_entity.type
_entity.pdbx_description
1 polymer ?
#
loop_
_entity_poly.entity_id
_entity_poly.type
_entity_poly.pdbx_seq_one_letter_code
_entity_poly.pdbx_strand_id
1 'polypeptide(L)'
;MRYVGLCALTLLIGCARGGFRGGLDEIRAEIQVLEKSIPPEAPLWPDKGENAFNRYIEDYTPRIPDFIYDHVSVKLAGMTEAEIEDLVQPKFDIEEVTSNPTAARGKVWRVSGHIANLTAQKYAVEGKVTTREVFQGAIFIEGKPVLFHLVRKPDVVYLGTDEVDFSGVFVKILTYQAQGGATVSAPFFMARSLRKYY
;
A
#
# COMPACT_ATOMS: atom_id res chain seq x y z
N MET A 1 -19.21 -14.15 17.06
CA MET A 1 -17.86 -13.68 16.67
C MET A 1 -18.04 -12.51 15.71
N ARG A 2 -17.78 -11.28 16.15
CA ARG A 2 -17.96 -10.08 15.34
C ARG A 2 -16.71 -9.87 14.51
N TYR A 3 -16.86 -10.00 13.20
CA TYR A 3 -15.81 -9.66 12.23
C TYR A 3 -15.63 -8.15 12.19
N VAL A 4 -14.53 -7.67 12.74
CA VAL A 4 -14.03 -6.32 12.48
C VAL A 4 -13.14 -6.44 11.23
N GLY A 5 -13.81 -6.65 10.12
CA GLY A 5 -13.20 -6.55 8.79
C GLY A 5 -13.30 -5.10 8.33
N LEU A 6 -12.39 -4.68 7.53
CA LEU A 6 -12.09 -3.43 6.82
C LEU A 6 -13.28 -2.49 6.45
N CYS A 7 -14.43 -2.61 7.04
CA CYS A 7 -15.66 -1.85 6.79
C CYS A 7 -16.12 -0.99 7.97
N ALA A 8 -15.25 -0.64 8.90
CA ALA A 8 -15.54 0.44 9.81
C ALA A 8 -15.13 1.78 9.18
N LEU A 9 -15.76 2.09 8.04
CA LEU A 9 -15.77 3.42 7.46
C LEU A 9 -16.88 4.21 8.15
N THR A 10 -16.68 4.58 9.41
CA THR A 10 -17.56 5.55 10.07
C THR A 10 -16.68 6.55 10.81
N LEU A 11 -16.60 7.72 10.19
CA LEU A 11 -16.49 9.05 10.77
C LEU A 11 -16.02 9.12 12.24
N LEU A 12 -14.75 9.49 12.42
CA LEU A 12 -14.38 10.44 13.46
C LEU A 12 -13.54 11.53 12.81
N ILE A 13 -14.20 12.61 12.44
CA ILE A 13 -13.59 13.89 12.11
C ILE A 13 -12.94 14.42 13.40
N GLY A 14 -11.64 14.24 13.49
CA GLY A 14 -10.81 14.86 14.51
C GLY A 14 -9.70 15.60 13.80
N CYS A 15 -9.85 16.91 13.63
CA CYS A 15 -8.81 17.80 13.15
C CYS A 15 -7.58 17.73 14.08
N ALA A 16 -6.50 17.10 13.61
CA ALA A 16 -5.19 17.38 14.13
C ALA A 16 -4.25 17.61 12.95
N ARG A 17 -3.85 18.87 12.79
CA ARG A 17 -2.76 19.32 11.91
C ARG A 17 -1.45 18.69 12.40
N GLY A 18 -1.01 17.64 11.77
CA GLY A 18 0.28 17.01 11.99
C GLY A 18 0.71 16.35 10.70
N GLY A 19 1.14 17.14 9.71
CA GLY A 19 1.85 16.60 8.56
C GLY A 19 3.14 15.94 9.03
N PHE A 20 3.58 14.90 8.34
CA PHE A 20 4.86 14.23 8.53
C PHE A 20 5.99 15.29 8.50
N ARG A 21 6.41 15.74 9.67
CA ARG A 21 7.52 16.67 9.88
C ARG A 21 8.74 15.95 10.46
N GLY A 22 8.98 14.73 10.03
CA GLY A 22 10.23 14.05 10.31
C GLY A 22 11.22 14.37 9.20
N GLY A 23 12.39 14.88 9.56
CA GLY A 23 13.49 15.04 8.62
C GLY A 23 13.98 13.68 8.10
N LEU A 24 14.77 13.69 7.03
CA LEU A 24 15.35 12.46 6.46
C LEU A 24 16.09 11.60 7.49
N ASP A 25 16.63 12.22 8.55
CA ASP A 25 17.34 11.52 9.61
C ASP A 25 16.42 10.76 10.56
N GLU A 26 15.20 11.26 10.80
CA GLU A 26 14.18 10.52 11.57
C GLU A 26 13.68 9.31 10.79
N ILE A 27 13.46 9.48 9.47
CA ILE A 27 13.09 8.36 8.60
C ILE A 27 14.19 7.29 8.58
N ARG A 28 15.45 7.69 8.48
CA ARG A 28 16.60 6.77 8.54
C ARG A 28 16.71 6.03 9.86
N ALA A 29 16.49 6.74 10.98
CA ALA A 29 16.47 6.11 12.29
C ALA A 29 15.32 5.10 12.44
N GLU A 30 14.14 5.40 11.90
CA GLU A 30 13.02 4.46 11.87
C GLU A 30 13.34 3.23 11.00
N ILE A 31 13.96 3.40 9.83
CA ILE A 31 14.41 2.30 8.98
C ILE A 31 15.33 1.36 9.77
N GLN A 32 16.32 1.89 10.48
CA GLN A 32 17.25 1.08 11.27
C GLN A 32 16.56 0.30 12.42
N VAL A 33 15.55 0.89 13.05
CA VAL A 33 14.80 0.21 14.12
C VAL A 33 13.93 -0.90 13.54
N LEU A 34 13.27 -0.66 12.41
CA LEU A 34 12.43 -1.65 11.75
C LEU A 34 13.24 -2.80 11.16
N GLU A 35 14.40 -2.51 10.56
CA GLU A 35 15.32 -3.55 10.07
C GLU A 35 15.78 -4.51 11.18
N LYS A 36 15.90 -4.04 12.43
CA LYS A 36 16.20 -4.88 13.59
C LYS A 36 15.02 -5.75 14.05
N SER A 37 13.79 -5.36 13.73
CA SER A 37 12.58 -6.13 14.08
C SER A 37 12.20 -7.17 13.02
N ILE A 38 12.84 -7.12 11.84
CA ILE A 38 12.62 -8.08 10.77
C ILE A 38 13.36 -9.39 11.11
N PRO A 39 12.73 -10.55 10.96
CA PRO A 39 13.43 -11.82 11.12
C PRO A 39 14.71 -11.86 10.26
N PRO A 40 15.84 -12.37 10.78
CA PRO A 40 17.12 -12.35 10.05
C PRO A 40 17.10 -13.01 8.66
N GLU A 41 16.20 -13.97 8.48
CA GLU A 41 15.97 -14.67 7.20
C GLU A 41 14.96 -13.96 6.29
N ALA A 42 14.30 -12.88 6.75
CA ALA A 42 13.32 -12.18 5.93
C ALA A 42 14.00 -11.42 4.79
N PRO A 43 13.55 -11.60 3.55
CA PRO A 43 14.08 -10.83 2.44
C PRO A 43 13.69 -9.36 2.61
N LEU A 44 14.66 -8.45 2.41
CA LEU A 44 14.45 -7.01 2.46
C LEU A 44 14.04 -6.50 1.08
N TRP A 45 12.92 -5.81 1.01
CA TRP A 45 12.52 -5.06 -0.17
C TRP A 45 13.15 -3.64 -0.12
N PRO A 46 13.62 -3.05 -1.24
CA PRO A 46 13.63 -3.57 -2.61
C PRO A 46 14.80 -4.50 -2.94
N ASP A 47 15.77 -4.69 -2.08
CA ASP A 47 17.05 -5.37 -2.38
C ASP A 47 16.89 -6.82 -2.85
N LYS A 48 15.85 -7.50 -2.39
CA LYS A 48 15.49 -8.86 -2.81
C LYS A 48 14.46 -8.91 -3.93
N GLY A 49 13.88 -7.74 -4.31
CA GLY A 49 13.00 -7.55 -5.46
C GLY A 49 11.93 -8.63 -5.60
N GLU A 50 12.10 -9.44 -6.62
CA GLU A 50 11.21 -10.55 -6.91
C GLU A 50 11.11 -11.54 -5.76
N ASN A 51 9.87 -11.98 -5.51
CA ASN A 51 9.55 -12.94 -4.47
C ASN A 51 9.85 -12.48 -3.02
N ALA A 52 10.14 -11.20 -2.81
CA ALA A 52 10.24 -10.65 -1.48
C ALA A 52 8.98 -11.00 -0.68
N PHE A 53 9.20 -11.46 0.56
CA PHE A 53 8.12 -11.79 1.49
C PHE A 53 7.25 -13.01 1.15
N ASN A 54 7.49 -13.76 0.08
CA ASN A 54 6.67 -14.91 -0.31
C ASN A 54 6.45 -15.94 0.82
N ARG A 55 7.38 -16.07 1.75
CA ARG A 55 7.27 -16.97 2.90
C ARG A 55 6.29 -16.49 3.97
N TYR A 56 5.96 -15.20 3.96
CA TYR A 56 5.23 -14.54 5.04
C TYR A 56 3.86 -14.04 4.60
N ILE A 57 3.61 -14.02 3.30
CA ILE A 57 2.35 -13.51 2.75
C ILE A 57 1.52 -14.66 2.19
N GLU A 58 0.29 -14.73 2.68
CA GLU A 58 -0.75 -15.59 2.18
C GLU A 58 -1.76 -14.77 1.38
N ASP A 59 -1.95 -15.11 0.11
CA ASP A 59 -2.94 -14.47 -0.76
C ASP A 59 -4.37 -14.87 -0.36
N TYR A 60 -5.33 -14.09 -0.81
CA TYR A 60 -6.76 -14.28 -0.54
C TYR A 60 -7.14 -14.25 0.95
N THR A 61 -6.34 -13.55 1.74
CA THR A 61 -6.60 -13.27 3.15
C THR A 61 -6.66 -11.77 3.41
N PRO A 62 -7.38 -11.32 4.45
CA PRO A 62 -7.52 -9.88 4.74
C PRO A 62 -6.30 -9.29 5.48
N ARG A 63 -5.32 -10.10 5.86
CA ARG A 63 -4.19 -9.65 6.69
C ARG A 63 -2.90 -9.54 5.88
N ILE A 64 -2.13 -8.52 6.24
CA ILE A 64 -0.73 -8.36 5.85
C ILE A 64 0.07 -8.40 7.16
N PRO A 65 1.15 -9.17 7.25
CA PRO A 65 2.01 -9.14 8.44
C PRO A 65 2.54 -7.73 8.71
N ASP A 66 2.45 -7.28 9.97
CA ASP A 66 2.77 -5.89 10.34
C ASP A 66 4.20 -5.51 9.97
N PHE A 67 5.17 -6.41 10.20
CA PHE A 67 6.56 -6.15 9.86
C PHE A 67 6.80 -5.93 8.35
N ILE A 68 6.04 -6.60 7.48
CA ILE A 68 6.12 -6.39 6.02
C ILE A 68 5.52 -5.03 5.67
N TYR A 69 4.35 -4.76 6.22
CA TYR A 69 3.66 -3.49 5.99
C TYR A 69 4.52 -2.30 6.42
N ASP A 70 5.08 -2.36 7.63
CA ASP A 70 5.93 -1.32 8.18
C ASP A 70 7.22 -1.15 7.37
N HIS A 71 7.88 -2.27 7.02
CA HIS A 71 9.10 -2.23 6.21
C HIS A 71 8.86 -1.54 4.86
N VAL A 72 7.84 -1.99 4.11
CA VAL A 72 7.53 -1.42 2.79
C VAL A 72 7.12 0.05 2.92
N SER A 73 6.30 0.39 3.92
CA SER A 73 5.87 1.77 4.17
C SER A 73 7.04 2.72 4.40
N VAL A 74 7.99 2.30 5.24
CA VAL A 74 9.16 3.12 5.60
C VAL A 74 10.10 3.26 4.41
N LYS A 75 10.36 2.19 3.68
CA LYS A 75 11.19 2.24 2.47
C LYS A 75 10.58 3.18 1.43
N LEU A 76 9.29 3.03 1.10
CA LEU A 76 8.59 3.93 0.17
C LEU A 76 8.61 5.40 0.63
N ALA A 77 8.44 5.67 1.91
CA ALA A 77 8.50 7.03 2.45
C ALA A 77 9.88 7.67 2.28
N GLY A 78 10.95 6.87 2.39
CA GLY A 78 12.34 7.30 2.26
C GLY A 78 12.84 7.44 0.83
N MET A 79 12.21 6.76 -0.13
CA MET A 79 12.61 6.80 -1.55
C MET A 79 12.12 8.08 -2.23
N THR A 80 12.84 8.53 -3.24
CA THR A 80 12.40 9.55 -4.19
C THR A 80 11.50 8.94 -5.26
N GLU A 81 10.76 9.77 -6.00
CA GLU A 81 9.97 9.29 -7.14
C GLU A 81 10.87 8.65 -8.22
N ALA A 82 12.05 9.20 -8.47
CA ALA A 82 12.98 8.66 -9.45
C ALA A 82 13.47 7.26 -9.07
N GLU A 83 13.83 7.03 -7.80
CA GLU A 83 14.23 5.71 -7.32
C GLU A 83 13.11 4.68 -7.43
N ILE A 84 11.85 5.09 -7.24
CA ILE A 84 10.71 4.19 -7.43
C ILE A 84 10.50 3.90 -8.92
N GLU A 85 10.59 4.92 -9.78
CA GLU A 85 10.44 4.77 -11.23
C GLU A 85 11.49 3.82 -11.83
N ASP A 86 12.72 3.83 -11.32
CA ASP A 86 13.78 2.91 -11.74
C ASP A 86 13.47 1.42 -11.44
N LEU A 87 12.54 1.15 -10.51
CA LEU A 87 12.08 -0.19 -10.17
C LEU A 87 10.85 -0.64 -10.96
N VAL A 88 10.21 0.27 -11.70
CA VAL A 88 8.94 -0.01 -12.39
C VAL A 88 9.10 -1.06 -13.49
N GLN A 89 8.27 -2.09 -13.44
CA GLN A 89 8.20 -3.09 -14.49
C GLN A 89 7.58 -2.49 -15.77
N PRO A 90 7.97 -2.98 -16.96
CA PRO A 90 7.62 -2.36 -18.25
C PRO A 90 6.13 -2.23 -18.53
N LYS A 91 5.33 -3.18 -18.05
CA LYS A 91 3.88 -3.23 -18.34
C LYS A 91 3.15 -3.85 -17.15
N PHE A 92 2.11 -3.15 -16.67
CA PHE A 92 1.16 -3.71 -15.72
C PHE A 92 0.07 -4.49 -16.47
N ASP A 93 -0.19 -5.71 -16.01
CA ASP A 93 -1.30 -6.53 -16.47
C ASP A 93 -1.97 -7.14 -15.23
N ILE A 94 -3.23 -6.78 -15.01
CA ILE A 94 -3.99 -7.22 -13.84
C ILE A 94 -4.22 -8.74 -13.86
N GLU A 95 -4.39 -9.34 -15.04
CA GLU A 95 -4.57 -10.78 -15.18
C GLU A 95 -3.29 -11.54 -14.83
N GLU A 96 -2.14 -11.04 -15.28
CA GLU A 96 -0.84 -11.63 -14.93
C GLU A 96 -0.62 -11.60 -13.42
N VAL A 97 -0.86 -10.44 -12.79
CA VAL A 97 -0.66 -10.27 -11.33
C VAL A 97 -1.64 -11.15 -10.53
N THR A 98 -2.88 -11.30 -10.99
CA THR A 98 -3.88 -12.13 -10.27
C THR A 98 -3.70 -13.62 -10.49
N SER A 99 -3.22 -14.04 -11.67
CA SER A 99 -2.99 -15.46 -11.97
C SER A 99 -1.72 -16.00 -11.32
N ASN A 100 -0.70 -15.16 -11.14
CA ASN A 100 0.57 -15.55 -10.52
C ASN A 100 1.07 -14.51 -9.49
N PRO A 101 0.34 -14.32 -8.38
CA PRO A 101 0.68 -13.30 -7.39
C PRO A 101 2.06 -13.53 -6.75
N THR A 102 2.49 -14.78 -6.61
CA THR A 102 3.80 -15.12 -6.05
C THR A 102 4.95 -14.57 -6.90
N ALA A 103 4.84 -14.64 -8.23
CA ALA A 103 5.87 -14.11 -9.14
C ALA A 103 5.80 -12.56 -9.28
N ALA A 104 4.65 -11.97 -9.02
CA ALA A 104 4.45 -10.52 -9.09
C ALA A 104 4.87 -9.80 -7.78
N ARG A 105 4.90 -10.53 -6.66
CA ARG A 105 5.11 -9.95 -5.32
C ARG A 105 6.49 -9.30 -5.19
N GLY A 106 6.51 -8.09 -4.61
CA GLY A 106 7.72 -7.29 -4.44
C GLY A 106 8.13 -6.48 -5.67
N LYS A 107 7.55 -6.75 -6.84
CA LYS A 107 7.77 -5.92 -8.03
C LYS A 107 7.00 -4.60 -7.93
N VAL A 108 7.57 -3.57 -8.53
CA VAL A 108 6.93 -2.26 -8.63
C VAL A 108 6.25 -2.13 -9.99
N TRP A 109 5.02 -1.68 -10.00
CA TRP A 109 4.23 -1.50 -11.20
C TRP A 109 3.68 -0.09 -11.27
N ARG A 110 3.62 0.49 -12.48
CA ARG A 110 2.81 1.68 -12.71
C ARG A 110 1.39 1.23 -13.01
N VAL A 111 0.47 1.69 -12.17
CA VAL A 111 -0.94 1.30 -12.21
C VAL A 111 -1.77 2.55 -12.44
N SER A 112 -2.60 2.53 -13.49
CA SER A 112 -3.49 3.65 -13.86
C SER A 112 -4.93 3.19 -13.91
N GLY A 113 -5.86 4.06 -13.50
CA GLY A 113 -7.28 3.75 -13.52
C GLY A 113 -8.15 4.85 -12.92
N HIS A 114 -9.46 4.62 -12.92
CA HIS A 114 -10.42 5.56 -12.33
C HIS A 114 -10.50 5.39 -10.83
N ILE A 115 -10.34 6.50 -10.09
CA ILE A 115 -10.40 6.47 -8.64
C ILE A 115 -11.82 6.29 -8.14
N ALA A 116 -12.05 5.24 -7.36
CA ALA A 116 -13.36 4.92 -6.77
C ALA A 116 -13.53 5.52 -5.39
N ASN A 117 -12.51 5.38 -4.55
CA ASN A 117 -12.50 5.93 -3.19
C ASN A 117 -11.08 6.28 -2.75
N LEU A 118 -11.00 7.17 -1.77
CA LEU A 118 -9.76 7.55 -1.13
C LEU A 118 -10.08 8.06 0.28
N THR A 119 -9.50 7.46 1.29
CA THR A 119 -9.72 7.82 2.69
C THR A 119 -8.40 7.88 3.44
N ALA A 120 -8.29 8.81 4.38
CA ALA A 120 -7.17 8.89 5.29
C ALA A 120 -7.44 8.04 6.54
N GLN A 121 -6.51 7.19 6.91
CA GLN A 121 -6.56 6.44 8.15
C GLN A 121 -5.31 6.71 9.00
N LYS A 122 -5.50 6.74 10.31
CA LYS A 122 -4.37 6.79 11.26
C LYS A 122 -3.99 5.35 11.63
N TYR A 123 -2.79 4.99 11.32
CA TYR A 123 -2.22 3.70 11.66
C TYR A 123 -1.33 3.85 12.90
N ALA A 124 -1.64 3.11 13.96
CA ALA A 124 -0.80 3.05 15.15
C ALA A 124 0.30 2.02 14.93
N VAL A 125 1.55 2.44 14.99
CA VAL A 125 2.69 1.52 14.98
C VAL A 125 2.81 0.89 16.36
N GLU A 126 2.72 -0.43 16.43
CA GLU A 126 2.79 -1.16 17.70
C GLU A 126 4.08 -0.83 18.46
N GLY A 127 3.93 -0.48 19.73
CA GLY A 127 5.07 -0.11 20.60
C GLY A 127 5.59 1.33 20.45
N LYS A 128 4.99 2.17 19.59
CA LYS A 128 5.35 3.59 19.44
C LYS A 128 4.15 4.50 19.70
N VAL A 129 4.42 5.66 20.29
CA VAL A 129 3.41 6.73 20.52
C VAL A 129 3.04 7.46 19.22
N THR A 130 3.69 7.15 18.10
CA THR A 130 3.50 7.83 16.82
C THR A 130 2.44 7.13 15.99
N THR A 131 1.43 7.88 15.57
CA THR A 131 0.47 7.45 14.55
C THR A 131 0.97 7.91 13.18
N ARG A 132 0.99 7.01 12.22
CA ARG A 132 1.17 7.35 10.80
C ARG A 132 -0.18 7.57 10.14
N GLU A 133 -0.28 8.57 9.32
CA GLU A 133 -1.42 8.76 8.44
C GLU A 133 -1.16 8.01 7.13
N VAL A 134 -2.06 7.12 6.79
CA VAL A 134 -2.03 6.33 5.56
C VAL A 134 -3.28 6.66 4.76
N PHE A 135 -3.12 6.81 3.46
CA PHE A 135 -4.23 7.05 2.54
C PHE A 135 -4.53 5.74 1.83
N GLN A 136 -5.72 5.20 2.06
CA GLN A 136 -6.17 3.97 1.42
C GLN A 136 -7.25 4.25 0.40
N GLY A 137 -7.24 3.50 -0.68
CA GLY A 137 -8.24 3.67 -1.71
C GLY A 137 -8.33 2.48 -2.66
N ALA A 138 -9.19 2.66 -3.64
CA ALA A 138 -9.36 1.74 -4.75
C ALA A 138 -9.46 2.52 -6.06
N ILE A 139 -8.89 1.93 -7.11
CA ILE A 139 -9.12 2.33 -8.49
C ILE A 139 -9.76 1.18 -9.25
N PHE A 140 -10.44 1.48 -10.34
CA PHE A 140 -10.95 0.48 -11.27
C PHE A 140 -10.15 0.50 -12.56
N ILE A 141 -9.74 -0.69 -12.99
CA ILE A 141 -9.08 -0.95 -14.29
C ILE A 141 -9.95 -1.96 -15.01
N GLU A 142 -10.56 -1.55 -16.13
CA GLU A 142 -11.46 -2.41 -16.92
C GLU A 142 -12.55 -3.07 -16.04
N GLY A 143 -13.09 -2.33 -15.10
CA GLY A 143 -14.12 -2.82 -14.17
C GLY A 143 -13.62 -3.68 -13.00
N LYS A 144 -12.31 -3.97 -12.92
CA LYS A 144 -11.71 -4.74 -11.83
C LYS A 144 -11.11 -3.81 -10.78
N PRO A 145 -11.36 -4.06 -9.48
CA PRO A 145 -10.79 -3.23 -8.42
C PRO A 145 -9.29 -3.54 -8.21
N VAL A 146 -8.53 -2.50 -7.98
CA VAL A 146 -7.16 -2.53 -7.48
C VAL A 146 -7.11 -1.69 -6.21
N LEU A 147 -6.66 -2.28 -5.12
CA LEU A 147 -6.55 -1.63 -3.83
C LEU A 147 -5.16 -1.04 -3.64
N PHE A 148 -5.08 0.09 -2.95
CA PHE A 148 -3.80 0.68 -2.64
C PHE A 148 -3.77 1.37 -1.28
N HIS A 149 -2.56 1.43 -0.69
CA HIS A 149 -2.21 2.32 0.41
C HIS A 149 -1.09 3.25 -0.02
N LEU A 150 -1.24 4.55 0.33
CA LEU A 150 -0.22 5.57 0.07
C LEU A 150 0.41 5.99 1.39
N VAL A 151 1.73 6.11 1.40
CA VAL A 151 2.48 6.57 2.57
C VAL A 151 2.63 8.09 2.63
N ARG A 152 2.25 8.79 1.55
CA ARG A 152 2.18 10.26 1.49
C ARG A 152 0.79 10.71 1.08
N LYS A 153 0.44 11.91 1.55
CA LYS A 153 -0.81 12.56 1.14
C LYS A 153 -0.79 12.76 -0.38
N PRO A 154 -1.81 12.27 -1.09
CA PRO A 154 -1.94 12.49 -2.53
C PRO A 154 -2.34 13.93 -2.85
N ASP A 155 -2.17 14.32 -4.10
CA ASP A 155 -2.77 15.53 -4.64
C ASP A 155 -4.30 15.47 -4.57
N VAL A 156 -4.94 16.61 -4.77
CA VAL A 156 -6.41 16.66 -4.79
C VAL A 156 -6.92 15.92 -6.01
N VAL A 157 -7.77 14.92 -5.77
CA VAL A 157 -8.44 14.13 -6.80
C VAL A 157 -9.96 14.14 -6.59
N TYR A 158 -10.71 14.08 -7.68
CA TYR A 158 -12.17 13.99 -7.64
C TYR A 158 -12.62 12.55 -7.82
N LEU A 159 -13.23 11.99 -6.79
CA LEU A 159 -13.67 10.60 -6.79
C LEU A 159 -14.69 10.33 -7.89
N GLY A 160 -14.54 9.21 -8.56
CA GLY A 160 -15.42 8.74 -9.62
C GLY A 160 -15.24 9.39 -10.98
N THR A 161 -14.44 10.46 -11.08
CA THR A 161 -14.23 11.20 -12.33
C THR A 161 -12.78 11.24 -12.78
N ASP A 162 -11.85 11.34 -11.83
CA ASP A 162 -10.44 11.45 -12.19
C ASP A 162 -9.84 10.09 -12.53
N GLU A 163 -9.06 10.09 -13.59
CA GLU A 163 -8.09 9.06 -13.86
C GLU A 163 -6.79 9.39 -13.12
N VAL A 164 -6.23 8.40 -12.46
CA VAL A 164 -5.05 8.55 -11.63
C VAL A 164 -4.03 7.48 -11.93
N ASP A 165 -2.77 7.75 -11.64
CA ASP A 165 -1.70 6.77 -11.67
C ASP A 165 -0.87 6.79 -10.40
N PHE A 166 -0.29 5.64 -10.09
CA PHE A 166 0.72 5.50 -9.05
C PHE A 166 1.73 4.41 -9.44
N SER A 167 2.97 4.57 -8.96
CA SER A 167 3.98 3.51 -9.00
C SER A 167 4.03 2.87 -7.62
N GLY A 168 3.65 1.59 -7.55
CA GLY A 168 3.50 0.89 -6.28
C GLY A 168 4.03 -0.54 -6.31
N VAL A 169 4.49 -1.01 -5.16
CA VAL A 169 4.90 -2.38 -4.96
C VAL A 169 3.68 -3.28 -4.76
N PHE A 170 3.60 -4.34 -5.56
CA PHE A 170 2.57 -5.36 -5.37
C PHE A 170 2.88 -6.18 -4.12
N VAL A 171 1.91 -6.27 -3.22
CA VAL A 171 2.07 -6.99 -1.95
C VAL A 171 1.35 -8.32 -1.99
N LYS A 172 0.09 -8.37 -2.37
CA LYS A 172 -0.73 -9.59 -2.36
C LYS A 172 -2.07 -9.42 -3.07
N ILE A 173 -2.79 -10.53 -3.21
CA ILE A 173 -4.23 -10.49 -3.44
C ILE A 173 -4.94 -10.41 -2.09
N LEU A 174 -5.59 -9.28 -1.83
CA LEU A 174 -6.33 -9.03 -0.59
C LEU A 174 -7.79 -9.44 -0.76
N THR A 175 -8.34 -10.13 0.24
CA THR A 175 -9.78 -10.42 0.29
C THR A 175 -10.47 -9.48 1.28
N TYR A 176 -11.55 -8.87 0.86
CA TYR A 176 -12.33 -7.93 1.67
C TYR A 176 -13.83 -8.08 1.42
N GLN A 177 -14.63 -7.54 2.31
CA GLN A 177 -16.08 -7.45 2.11
C GLN A 177 -16.43 -6.12 1.45
N ALA A 178 -17.03 -6.17 0.26
CA ALA A 178 -17.55 -5.01 -0.43
C ALA A 178 -18.85 -4.50 0.21
N GLN A 179 -19.25 -3.27 -0.14
CA GLN A 179 -20.57 -2.78 0.20
C GLN A 179 -21.63 -3.74 -0.35
N GLY A 180 -22.54 -4.21 0.52
CA GLY A 180 -23.50 -5.25 0.16
C GLY A 180 -23.13 -6.66 0.64
N GLY A 181 -21.97 -6.83 1.31
CA GLY A 181 -21.60 -8.08 1.98
C GLY A 181 -20.93 -9.13 1.09
N ALA A 182 -20.74 -8.85 -0.20
CA ALA A 182 -20.02 -9.75 -1.11
C ALA A 182 -18.53 -9.78 -0.74
N THR A 183 -17.96 -10.98 -0.71
CA THR A 183 -16.52 -11.17 -0.57
C THR A 183 -15.85 -10.97 -1.92
N VAL A 184 -14.91 -10.03 -2.00
CA VAL A 184 -14.17 -9.68 -3.21
C VAL A 184 -12.68 -9.83 -2.95
N SER A 185 -11.95 -10.30 -3.95
CA SER A 185 -10.49 -10.35 -3.93
C SER A 185 -9.92 -9.40 -4.98
N ALA A 186 -8.90 -8.63 -4.60
CA ALA A 186 -8.29 -7.65 -5.49
C ALA A 186 -6.77 -7.54 -5.24
N PRO A 187 -5.98 -7.20 -6.26
CA PRO A 187 -4.58 -6.86 -6.09
C PRO A 187 -4.43 -5.68 -5.13
N PHE A 188 -3.51 -5.82 -4.18
CA PHE A 188 -3.19 -4.79 -3.21
C PHE A 188 -1.76 -4.29 -3.40
N PHE A 189 -1.65 -2.98 -3.49
CA PHE A 189 -0.40 -2.27 -3.69
C PHE A 189 -0.10 -1.33 -2.52
N MET A 190 1.18 -1.13 -2.26
CA MET A 190 1.66 -0.04 -1.44
C MET A 190 2.45 0.92 -2.33
N ALA A 191 2.12 2.20 -2.25
CA ALA A 191 2.74 3.24 -3.08
C ALA A 191 3.13 4.45 -2.22
N ARG A 192 4.03 5.26 -2.75
CA ARG A 192 4.44 6.49 -2.09
C ARG A 192 3.38 7.56 -2.20
N SER A 193 2.92 7.83 -3.39
CA SER A 193 1.95 8.86 -3.73
C SER A 193 1.09 8.42 -4.91
N LEU A 194 0.08 9.22 -5.19
CA LEU A 194 -0.82 9.05 -6.31
C LEU A 194 -0.87 10.38 -7.06
N ARG A 195 -0.85 10.33 -8.38
CA ARG A 195 -0.88 11.49 -9.28
C ARG A 195 -2.16 11.46 -10.11
N LYS A 196 -2.65 12.64 -10.48
CA LYS A 196 -3.68 12.76 -11.50
C LYS A 196 -3.07 12.48 -12.87
N TYR A 197 -3.72 11.62 -13.64
CA TYR A 197 -3.35 11.36 -15.03
C TYR A 197 -3.93 12.47 -15.91
N TYR A 198 -3.08 13.09 -16.74
CA TYR A 198 -3.47 14.17 -17.66
C TYR A 198 -3.34 13.72 -19.10
#